data_fe736d13dcb7a8ccdccd8f3eecd7dac9
#
_entry.id   fe736d13dcb7a8ccdccd8f3eecd7dac9
#
_cell.length_a   1.000
_cell.length_b   1.000
_cell.length_c   1.000
_cell.angle_alpha   90.00
_cell.angle_beta   90.00
_cell.angle_gamma   90.00
#
_symmetry.space_group_name_H-M   'P 1'
#
loop_
_entity.id
_entity.type
_entity.pdbx_description
1 polymer ?
#
loop_
_entity_poly.entity_id
_entity_poly.type
_entity_poly.pdbx_seq_one_letter_code
_entity_poly.pdbx_strand_id
1 'polypeptide(L)'
;MVTKRLLEVCGNYLEFYRKEFNIMDFQFPGRYGLEEMRIKRYYPNDHDEFKLHVDADNAESSKRMVSYLFYLNDVEVGGETTFGFKDEWRIKPKVGNLLMFPPLWTHPHTGKKPISGPKYILTTYINYV
;
A
#
# COMPACT_ATOMS: atom_id res chain seq x y z
N MET A 1 19.92 -1.09 9.74
CA MET A 1 20.18 0.16 8.96
C MET A 1 19.07 0.45 7.95
N VAL A 2 18.71 -0.51 7.09
CA VAL A 2 17.61 -0.35 6.10
C VAL A 2 16.27 -0.03 6.79
N THR A 3 15.92 -0.76 7.84
CA THR A 3 14.68 -0.55 8.60
C THR A 3 14.57 0.87 9.16
N LYS A 4 15.65 1.39 9.74
CA LYS A 4 15.67 2.76 10.28
C LYS A 4 15.36 3.78 9.18
N ARG A 5 15.97 3.64 8.01
CA ARG A 5 15.73 4.52 6.87
C ARG A 5 14.29 4.44 6.37
N LEU A 6 13.73 3.24 6.31
CA LEU A 6 12.32 3.04 5.93
C LEU A 6 11.36 3.68 6.93
N LEU A 7 11.64 3.58 8.23
CA LEU A 7 10.85 4.25 9.27
C LEU A 7 10.85 5.77 9.09
N GLU A 8 12.01 6.36 8.81
CA GLU A 8 12.12 7.80 8.53
C GLU A 8 11.32 8.19 7.29
N VAL A 9 11.43 7.42 6.21
CA VAL A 9 10.67 7.64 4.96
C VAL A 9 9.17 7.56 5.22
N CYS A 10 8.70 6.53 5.92
CA CYS A 10 7.29 6.38 6.26
C CYS A 10 6.77 7.57 7.08
N GLY A 11 7.54 8.03 8.06
CA GLY A 11 7.18 9.18 8.89
C GLY A 11 7.08 10.48 8.07
N ASN A 12 8.05 10.74 7.22
CA ASN A 12 8.07 11.93 6.37
C ASN A 12 6.88 11.94 5.39
N TYR A 13 6.59 10.82 4.76
CA TYR A 13 5.46 10.71 3.83
C TYR A 13 4.10 10.70 4.53
N LEU A 14 4.03 10.26 5.79
CA LEU A 14 2.81 10.40 6.57
C LEU A 14 2.46 11.88 6.78
N GLU A 15 3.44 12.70 7.14
CA GLU A 15 3.24 14.14 7.29
C GLU A 15 2.81 14.80 5.98
N PHE A 16 3.46 14.42 4.87
CA PHE A 16 3.07 14.89 3.54
C PHE A 16 1.63 14.49 3.20
N TYR A 17 1.26 13.23 3.42
CA TYR A 17 -0.07 12.70 3.20
C TYR A 17 -1.13 13.45 4.01
N ARG A 18 -0.86 13.69 5.29
CA ARG A 18 -1.78 14.43 6.15
C ARG A 18 -2.00 15.87 5.67
N LYS A 19 -0.95 16.53 5.23
CA LYS A 19 -1.04 17.90 4.66
C LYS A 19 -1.83 17.91 3.36
N GLU A 20 -1.55 16.99 2.46
CA GLU A 20 -2.20 16.91 1.15
C GLU A 20 -3.72 16.75 1.27
N PHE A 21 -4.17 15.95 2.22
CA PHE A 21 -5.59 15.68 2.44
C PHE A 21 -6.20 16.47 3.59
N ASN A 22 -5.51 17.47 4.12
CA ASN A 22 -5.98 18.32 5.22
C ASN A 22 -6.46 17.52 6.43
N ILE A 23 -5.73 16.46 6.78
CA ILE A 23 -6.04 15.63 7.96
C ILE A 23 -5.57 16.36 9.21
N MET A 24 -6.51 16.84 9.99
CA MET A 24 -6.27 17.62 11.22
C MET A 24 -5.84 16.71 12.37
N ASP A 25 -5.22 17.29 13.39
CA ASP A 25 -4.71 16.55 14.55
C ASP A 25 -5.82 15.77 15.29
N PHE A 26 -7.02 16.32 15.38
CA PHE A 26 -8.15 15.63 16.02
C PHE A 26 -8.66 14.41 15.24
N GLN A 27 -8.32 14.30 13.93
CA GLN A 27 -8.69 13.18 13.08
C GLN A 27 -7.64 12.05 13.09
N PHE A 28 -6.52 12.28 13.73
CA PHE A 28 -5.40 11.35 13.74
C PHE A 28 -5.00 11.01 15.18
N PRO A 29 -4.70 9.74 15.52
CA PRO A 29 -4.34 9.39 16.88
C PRO A 29 -3.01 10.06 17.30
N GLY A 30 -2.91 10.44 18.56
CA GLY A 30 -1.66 10.95 19.12
C GLY A 30 -0.55 9.91 19.24
N ARG A 31 -0.94 8.62 19.22
CA ARG A 31 -0.03 7.49 19.22
C ARG A 31 -0.40 6.51 18.13
N TYR A 32 0.59 6.09 17.36
CA TYR A 32 0.43 5.10 16.29
C TYR A 32 1.71 4.29 16.14
N GLY A 33 1.63 3.17 15.46
CA GLY A 33 2.77 2.31 15.18
C GLY A 33 2.78 1.83 13.74
N LEU A 34 3.92 1.36 13.28
CA LEU A 34 4.05 0.69 11.99
C LEU A 34 3.90 -0.82 12.18
N GLU A 35 3.09 -1.44 11.33
CA GLU A 35 3.01 -2.88 11.24
C GLU A 35 4.31 -3.45 10.66
N GLU A 36 4.56 -4.74 10.88
CA GLU A 36 5.71 -5.42 10.30
C GLU A 36 5.75 -5.25 8.78
N MET A 37 6.91 -4.85 8.27
CA MET A 37 7.11 -4.67 6.83
C MET A 37 7.21 -6.04 6.14
N ARG A 38 6.52 -6.18 5.01
CA ARG A 38 6.49 -7.41 4.23
C ARG A 38 6.89 -7.15 2.79
N ILE A 39 7.81 -7.96 2.27
CA ILE A 39 8.13 -7.99 0.85
C ILE A 39 7.28 -9.09 0.21
N LYS A 40 6.59 -8.74 -0.86
CA LYS A 40 5.77 -9.65 -1.65
C LYS A 40 6.31 -9.72 -3.07
N ARG A 41 6.32 -10.94 -3.61
CA ARG A 41 6.74 -11.23 -4.97
C ARG A 41 5.60 -11.87 -5.75
N TYR A 42 5.38 -11.38 -6.96
CA TYR A 42 4.41 -11.92 -7.90
C TYR A 42 5.13 -12.28 -9.18
N TYR A 43 5.03 -13.53 -9.62
CA TYR A 43 5.58 -13.98 -10.90
C TYR A 43 4.56 -13.82 -12.03
N PRO A 44 5.03 -13.70 -13.28
CA PRO A 44 4.15 -13.69 -14.46
C PRO A 44 3.64 -15.11 -14.76
N ASN A 45 2.59 -15.51 -14.03
CA ASN A 45 1.93 -16.82 -14.15
C ASN A 45 0.40 -16.62 -14.09
N ASP A 46 -0.36 -17.72 -14.07
CA ASP A 46 -1.82 -17.67 -14.13
C ASP A 46 -2.49 -17.33 -12.80
N HIS A 47 -1.75 -17.33 -11.70
CA HIS A 47 -2.35 -17.26 -10.36
C HIS A 47 -1.75 -16.22 -9.42
N ASP A 48 -0.57 -15.66 -9.70
CA ASP A 48 0.03 -14.66 -8.84
C ASP A 48 -0.63 -13.29 -9.05
N GLU A 49 -1.67 -13.05 -8.27
CA GLU A 49 -2.42 -11.81 -8.22
C GLU A 49 -2.99 -11.60 -6.82
N PHE A 50 -3.39 -10.40 -6.52
CA PHE A 50 -4.22 -10.12 -5.35
C PHE A 50 -5.59 -9.66 -5.83
N LYS A 51 -6.58 -10.54 -5.70
CA LYS A 51 -7.95 -10.25 -6.16
C LYS A 51 -8.56 -9.07 -5.41
N LEU A 52 -9.65 -8.54 -5.94
CA LEU A 52 -10.36 -7.42 -5.34
C LEU A 52 -10.61 -7.66 -3.85
N HIS A 53 -10.14 -6.74 -3.02
CA HIS A 53 -10.18 -6.84 -1.56
C HIS A 53 -10.08 -5.45 -0.91
N VAL A 54 -10.25 -5.44 0.41
CA VAL A 54 -9.84 -4.34 1.28
C VAL A 54 -8.87 -4.88 2.32
N ASP A 55 -7.96 -4.04 2.81
CA ASP A 55 -6.90 -4.51 3.72
C ASP A 55 -7.36 -4.64 5.17
N ALA A 56 -8.36 -3.86 5.57
CA ALA A 56 -8.95 -3.91 6.91
C ALA A 56 -10.35 -4.53 6.81
N ASP A 57 -10.44 -5.85 6.92
CA ASP A 57 -11.64 -6.64 6.69
C ASP A 57 -12.11 -7.46 7.90
N ASN A 58 -11.36 -7.41 9.01
CA ASN A 58 -11.69 -8.17 10.22
C ASN A 58 -11.21 -7.42 11.49
N ALA A 59 -11.53 -7.97 12.66
CA ALA A 59 -11.21 -7.34 13.95
C ALA A 59 -9.69 -7.13 14.14
N GLU A 60 -8.86 -8.06 13.71
CA GLU A 60 -7.40 -7.94 13.83
C GLU A 60 -6.84 -6.83 12.95
N SER A 61 -7.29 -6.74 11.71
CA SER A 61 -6.85 -5.73 10.73
C SER A 61 -7.54 -4.37 10.89
N SER A 62 -8.59 -4.28 11.71
CA SER A 62 -9.38 -3.05 11.92
C SER A 62 -8.56 -1.87 12.47
N LYS A 63 -7.42 -2.13 13.09
CA LYS A 63 -6.49 -1.10 13.60
C LYS A 63 -5.69 -0.39 12.51
N ARG A 64 -5.72 -0.87 11.27
CA ARG A 64 -5.00 -0.26 10.14
C ARG A 64 -5.66 1.03 9.72
N MET A 65 -4.87 2.10 9.60
CA MET A 65 -5.35 3.44 9.26
C MET A 65 -4.86 3.94 7.90
N VAL A 66 -3.60 3.65 7.57
CA VAL A 66 -2.99 4.05 6.30
C VAL A 66 -2.17 2.89 5.78
N SER A 67 -2.39 2.53 4.52
CA SER A 67 -1.58 1.56 3.79
C SER A 67 -0.38 2.24 3.16
N TYR A 68 0.76 1.58 3.19
CA TYR A 68 1.96 1.92 2.41
C TYR A 68 2.27 0.78 1.46
N LEU A 69 2.44 1.10 0.20
CA LEU A 69 2.86 0.14 -0.82
C LEU A 69 3.99 0.75 -1.64
N PHE A 70 5.20 0.24 -1.45
CA PHE A 70 6.38 0.65 -2.20
C PHE A 70 6.59 -0.30 -3.36
N TYR A 71 6.74 0.24 -4.57
CA TYR A 71 7.13 -0.53 -5.74
C TYR A 71 8.65 -0.65 -5.78
N LEU A 72 9.16 -1.88 -5.79
CA LEU A 72 10.59 -2.17 -5.71
C LEU A 72 11.24 -2.38 -7.07
N ASN A 73 10.44 -2.52 -8.12
CA ASN A 73 10.92 -2.64 -9.50
C ASN A 73 9.89 -2.14 -10.50
N ASP A 74 10.33 -1.93 -11.73
CA ASP A 74 9.46 -1.62 -12.86
C ASP A 74 8.82 -2.89 -13.40
N VAL A 75 7.55 -2.81 -13.81
CA VAL A 75 6.86 -3.84 -14.60
C VAL A 75 6.24 -3.15 -15.81
N GLU A 76 6.71 -3.51 -17.00
CA GLU A 76 6.29 -2.84 -18.25
C GLU A 76 4.85 -3.15 -18.62
N VAL A 77 4.43 -4.42 -18.46
CA VAL A 77 3.08 -4.87 -18.81
C VAL A 77 2.49 -5.64 -17.64
N GLY A 78 1.30 -5.24 -17.25
CA GLY A 78 0.60 -5.83 -16.10
C GLY A 78 1.11 -5.35 -14.75
N GLY A 79 0.67 -5.99 -13.69
CA GLY A 79 1.11 -5.73 -12.33
C GLY A 79 0.56 -4.45 -11.71
N GLU A 80 -0.37 -3.75 -12.35
CA GLU A 80 -0.95 -2.53 -11.81
C GLU A 80 -1.68 -2.80 -10.49
N THR A 81 -1.66 -1.82 -9.61
CA THR A 81 -2.62 -1.72 -8.51
C THR A 81 -3.81 -0.91 -9.01
N THR A 82 -5.00 -1.48 -8.92
CA THR A 82 -6.21 -0.81 -9.40
C THR A 82 -7.21 -0.62 -8.28
N PHE A 83 -7.93 0.48 -8.32
CA PHE A 83 -8.97 0.81 -7.35
C PHE A 83 -10.34 0.81 -8.00
N GLY A 84 -11.36 0.46 -7.19
CA GLY A 84 -12.74 0.40 -7.62
C GLY A 84 -13.13 -0.96 -8.21
N PHE A 85 -14.45 -1.11 -8.45
CA PHE A 85 -15.01 -2.37 -8.94
C PHE A 85 -14.77 -2.60 -10.44
N LYS A 86 -14.45 -1.53 -11.17
CA LYS A 86 -14.20 -1.55 -12.62
C LYS A 86 -12.80 -1.04 -12.97
N ASP A 87 -11.85 -1.15 -12.05
CA ASP A 87 -10.48 -0.67 -12.23
C ASP A 87 -10.42 0.82 -12.67
N GLU A 88 -11.23 1.67 -12.06
CA GLU A 88 -11.37 3.08 -12.41
C GLU A 88 -10.05 3.85 -12.29
N TRP A 89 -9.24 3.47 -11.33
CA TRP A 89 -7.91 4.06 -11.09
C TRP A 89 -6.84 2.97 -11.23
N ARG A 90 -5.80 3.27 -12.01
CA ARG A 90 -4.70 2.34 -12.28
C ARG A 90 -3.37 2.97 -11.94
N ILE A 91 -2.59 2.30 -11.11
CA ILE A 91 -1.23 2.72 -10.75
C ILE A 91 -0.24 1.70 -11.29
N LYS A 92 0.62 2.15 -12.21
CA LYS A 92 1.65 1.32 -12.83
C LYS A 92 2.82 1.10 -11.86
N PRO A 93 3.35 -0.13 -11.73
CA PRO A 93 4.52 -0.39 -10.92
C PRO A 93 5.76 0.31 -11.48
N LYS A 94 6.29 1.26 -10.73
CA LYS A 94 7.56 1.94 -11.03
C LYS A 94 8.42 1.99 -9.79
N VAL A 95 9.68 1.60 -9.92
CA VAL A 95 10.63 1.56 -8.81
C VAL A 95 10.71 2.92 -8.10
N GLY A 96 10.65 2.88 -6.78
CA GLY A 96 10.73 4.06 -5.93
C GLY A 96 9.41 4.80 -5.71
N ASN A 97 8.34 4.45 -6.43
CA ASN A 97 7.03 5.03 -6.17
C ASN A 97 6.42 4.44 -4.90
N LEU A 98 5.78 5.32 -4.14
CA LEU A 98 5.02 4.98 -2.94
C LEU A 98 3.54 5.29 -3.18
N LEU A 99 2.70 4.29 -2.99
CA LEU A 99 1.25 4.44 -2.96
C LEU A 99 0.77 4.42 -1.51
N MET A 100 0.01 5.43 -1.12
CA MET A 100 -0.60 5.53 0.21
C MET A 100 -2.11 5.71 0.09
N PHE A 101 -2.86 4.99 0.90
CA PHE A 101 -4.33 5.06 0.88
C PHE A 101 -4.93 4.50 2.16
N PRO A 102 -6.18 4.85 2.52
CA PRO A 102 -6.89 4.22 3.62
C PRO A 102 -7.18 2.76 3.30
N PRO A 103 -6.87 1.80 4.21
CA PRO A 103 -7.08 0.37 3.96
C PRO A 103 -8.53 -0.10 4.18
N LEU A 104 -9.49 0.80 4.15
CA LEU A 104 -10.86 0.58 4.59
C LEU A 104 -11.76 0.10 3.44
N TRP A 105 -13.01 -0.26 3.78
CA TRP A 105 -14.06 -0.64 2.84
C TRP A 105 -14.31 0.40 1.74
N THR A 106 -13.90 1.64 1.95
CA THR A 106 -13.99 2.74 0.98
C THR A 106 -13.00 2.64 -0.17
N HIS A 107 -11.95 1.79 -0.05
CA HIS A 107 -10.87 1.68 -1.02
C HIS A 107 -10.63 0.23 -1.45
N PRO A 108 -11.65 -0.43 -2.06
CA PRO A 108 -11.42 -1.76 -2.63
C PRO A 108 -10.41 -1.66 -3.79
N HIS A 109 -9.47 -2.59 -3.81
CA HIS A 109 -8.38 -2.56 -4.78
C HIS A 109 -7.92 -3.97 -5.18
N THR A 110 -7.19 -4.04 -6.27
CA THR A 110 -6.69 -5.28 -6.87
C THR A 110 -5.21 -5.14 -7.19
N GLY A 111 -4.41 -6.16 -6.90
CA GLY A 111 -3.07 -6.30 -7.44
C GLY A 111 -3.13 -7.17 -8.69
N LYS A 112 -3.07 -6.55 -9.87
CA LYS A 112 -3.16 -7.26 -11.15
C LYS A 112 -1.95 -8.16 -11.36
N LYS A 113 -2.14 -9.23 -12.13
CA LYS A 113 -1.05 -10.14 -12.53
C LYS A 113 0.04 -9.37 -13.29
N PRO A 114 1.32 -9.50 -12.92
CA PRO A 114 2.38 -9.03 -13.80
C PRO A 114 2.47 -9.91 -15.04
N ILE A 115 2.80 -9.33 -16.17
CA ILE A 115 2.88 -10.03 -17.46
C ILE A 115 4.29 -10.04 -18.00
N SER A 116 4.97 -8.89 -18.04
CA SER A 116 6.30 -8.75 -18.64
C SER A 116 7.45 -9.24 -17.78
N GLY A 117 7.23 -9.43 -16.48
CA GLY A 117 8.25 -9.87 -15.53
C GLY A 117 7.74 -9.89 -14.11
N PRO A 118 8.56 -10.31 -13.15
CA PRO A 118 8.15 -10.36 -11.75
C PRO A 118 7.92 -8.97 -11.17
N LYS A 119 6.99 -8.88 -10.22
CA LYS A 119 6.68 -7.68 -9.46
C LYS A 119 7.08 -7.87 -8.02
N TYR A 120 7.82 -6.91 -7.48
CA TYR A 120 8.20 -6.87 -6.06
C TYR A 120 7.64 -5.61 -5.42
N ILE A 121 6.97 -5.78 -4.28
CA ILE A 121 6.46 -4.68 -3.47
C ILE A 121 6.85 -4.86 -2.00
N LEU A 122 6.95 -3.75 -1.29
CA LEU A 122 7.06 -3.74 0.17
C LEU A 122 5.80 -3.07 0.72
N THR A 123 5.16 -3.73 1.69
CA THR A 123 3.92 -3.22 2.30
C THR A 123 4.08 -3.08 3.81
N THR A 124 3.45 -2.06 4.35
CA THR A 124 3.23 -1.87 5.78
C THR A 124 2.00 -0.99 6.00
N TYR A 125 1.62 -0.81 7.26
CA TYR A 125 0.47 -0.01 7.65
C TYR A 125 0.80 0.85 8.86
N ILE A 126 0.17 2.02 8.94
CA ILE A 126 0.02 2.74 10.18
C ILE A 126 -1.15 2.13 10.94
N ASN A 127 -0.93 1.77 12.19
CA ASN A 127 -1.92 1.15 13.07
C ASN A 127 -2.22 2.02 14.29
N TYR A 128 -3.46 1.97 14.75
CA TYR A 128 -3.77 2.33 16.13
C TYR A 128 -2.98 1.42 17.09
N VAL A 129 -2.50 1.97 18.17
CA VAL A 129 -1.80 1.23 19.22
C VAL A 129 -2.44 1.47 20.58
#